data_8eee3597eca81a80f51bdb04f2e91ea3
#
_entry.id   8eee3597eca81a80f51bdb04f2e91ea3
#
_cell.length_a   1.000
_cell.length_b   1.000
_cell.length_c   1.000
_cell.angle_alpha   90.00
_cell.angle_beta   90.00
_cell.angle_gamma   90.00
#
_symmetry.space_group_name_H-M   'P 1'
#
loop_
_entity.id
_entity.type
_entity.pdbx_description
1 polymer ?
#
loop_
_entity_poly.entity_id
_entity_poly.type
_entity_poly.pdbx_seq_one_letter_code
_entity_poly.pdbx_strand_id
1 'polypeptide(L)'
;FWGLSLGLGCWRIRVHRSTTGPQDGERPFAPVIVSNHISYADIPLLMLLELPSIVAKSDTAAIPFIGFYARAWQCVFVDRSGKVPSVDLIRQRQIDINKNKDAGWPRLAIFAEGTTTNGRSLIQFQRGGFMSGLPVQPYVLSYRSYSWFSPAFESMNGLPHLFYTLSTLGFAVDILELPVYVPSEEERANPALYAENVRKAMGTYAKMPLADTNCWDKLALLGRGVHRKVE
;
A
#
# COMPACT_ATOMS: atom_id res chain seq x y z
N PHE A 1 4.43 0.65 -18.76
CA PHE A 1 4.74 0.38 -17.33
C PHE A 1 6.09 -0.31 -17.15
N TRP A 2 6.42 -1.36 -17.94
CA TRP A 2 7.75 -2.00 -17.89
C TRP A 2 8.88 -0.99 -18.07
N GLY A 3 8.74 -0.05 -19.02
CA GLY A 3 9.71 1.02 -19.22
C GLY A 3 9.88 1.92 -18.01
N LEU A 4 8.81 2.19 -17.25
CA LEU A 4 8.88 2.99 -16.03
C LEU A 4 9.60 2.23 -14.90
N SER A 5 9.33 0.94 -14.75
CA SER A 5 10.01 0.11 -13.73
C SER A 5 11.49 -0.03 -14.01
N LEU A 6 11.87 -0.24 -15.27
CA LEU A 6 13.27 -0.23 -15.73
C LEU A 6 13.91 1.15 -15.55
N GLY A 7 13.18 2.23 -15.88
CA GLY A 7 13.64 3.61 -15.68
C GLY A 7 13.92 3.96 -14.22
N LEU A 8 13.24 3.28 -13.27
CA LEU A 8 13.51 3.41 -11.84
C LEU A 8 14.60 2.44 -11.32
N GLY A 9 15.25 1.69 -12.21
CA GLY A 9 16.31 0.75 -11.84
C GLY A 9 15.81 -0.61 -11.35
N CYS A 10 14.54 -0.95 -11.58
CA CYS A 10 14.01 -2.27 -11.26
C CYS A 10 14.32 -3.26 -12.37
N TRP A 11 15.29 -4.14 -12.15
CA TRP A 11 15.76 -5.10 -13.15
C TRP A 11 14.98 -6.41 -13.16
N ARG A 12 14.38 -6.75 -12.04
CA ARG A 12 13.68 -8.04 -11.91
C ARG A 12 12.46 -7.91 -11.00
N ILE A 13 11.32 -8.29 -11.55
CA ILE A 13 10.07 -8.41 -10.79
C ILE A 13 9.68 -9.89 -10.79
N ARG A 14 9.48 -10.46 -9.62
CA ARG A 14 8.94 -11.81 -9.44
C ARG A 14 7.61 -11.69 -8.72
N VAL A 15 6.60 -12.32 -9.27
CA VAL A 15 5.29 -12.41 -8.63
C VAL A 15 5.10 -13.85 -8.15
N HIS A 16 4.95 -14.01 -6.85
CA HIS A 16 4.66 -15.29 -6.20
C HIS A 16 3.20 -15.27 -5.77
N ARG A 17 2.41 -16.15 -6.36
CA ARG A 17 1.01 -16.32 -5.95
C ARG A 17 0.93 -17.43 -4.92
N SER A 18 0.31 -17.16 -3.78
CA SER A 18 0.04 -18.19 -2.79
C SER A 18 -0.97 -19.18 -3.38
N THR A 19 -0.59 -20.46 -3.38
CA THR A 19 -1.45 -21.57 -3.81
C THR A 19 -2.38 -22.06 -2.68
N THR A 20 -2.21 -21.56 -1.46
CA THR A 20 -3.00 -21.88 -0.28
C THR A 20 -4.29 -21.07 -0.24
N GLY A 21 -5.21 -21.36 -1.10
CA GLY A 21 -6.59 -20.83 -1.11
C GLY A 21 -7.54 -21.94 -1.55
N PRO A 22 -8.86 -21.75 -1.46
CA PRO A 22 -9.80 -22.74 -1.95
C PRO A 22 -9.48 -23.04 -3.43
N GLN A 23 -9.10 -24.28 -3.71
CA GLN A 23 -8.73 -24.72 -5.07
C GLN A 23 -9.94 -24.87 -5.99
N ASP A 24 -11.15 -24.95 -5.43
CA ASP A 24 -12.38 -25.30 -6.14
C ASP A 24 -13.51 -24.26 -6.00
N GLY A 25 -13.22 -23.00 -5.67
CA GLY A 25 -14.23 -21.95 -5.56
C GLY A 25 -13.83 -20.66 -6.29
N GLU A 26 -14.84 -19.92 -6.78
CA GLU A 26 -14.62 -18.56 -7.26
C GLU A 26 -13.92 -17.73 -6.18
N ARG A 27 -12.79 -17.12 -6.54
CA ARG A 27 -12.10 -16.20 -5.61
C ARG A 27 -13.05 -15.07 -5.26
N PRO A 28 -13.33 -14.82 -3.97
CA PRO A 28 -14.20 -13.72 -3.59
C PRO A 28 -13.62 -12.40 -4.12
N PHE A 29 -14.51 -11.54 -4.61
CA PHE A 29 -14.09 -10.22 -5.07
C PHE A 29 -13.60 -9.38 -3.89
N ALA A 30 -12.40 -8.84 -4.00
CA ALA A 30 -11.81 -7.93 -3.02
C ALA A 30 -11.68 -6.53 -3.62
N PRO A 31 -12.53 -5.56 -3.23
CA PRO A 31 -12.48 -4.20 -3.76
C PRO A 31 -11.25 -3.42 -3.32
N VAL A 32 -10.57 -3.90 -2.29
CA VAL A 32 -9.41 -3.25 -1.68
C VAL A 32 -8.17 -4.13 -1.83
N ILE A 33 -7.10 -3.52 -2.30
CA ILE A 33 -5.75 -4.09 -2.28
C ILE A 33 -5.01 -3.47 -1.09
N VAL A 34 -4.42 -4.31 -0.25
CA VAL A 34 -3.64 -3.88 0.92
C VAL A 34 -2.20 -4.31 0.73
N SER A 35 -1.27 -3.37 0.89
CA SER A 35 0.17 -3.65 0.79
C SER A 35 0.96 -2.95 1.88
N ASN A 36 2.14 -3.48 2.19
CA ASN A 36 3.19 -2.73 2.88
C ASN A 36 3.75 -1.64 1.95
N HIS A 37 4.50 -0.69 2.50
CA HIS A 37 5.01 0.45 1.73
C HIS A 37 6.51 0.66 2.00
N ILE A 38 7.32 0.51 0.97
CA ILE A 38 8.78 0.60 1.09
C ILE A 38 9.32 1.76 0.26
N SER A 39 8.80 1.95 -0.95
CA SER A 39 9.32 2.92 -1.90
C SER A 39 8.19 3.58 -2.70
N TYR A 40 8.47 4.72 -3.30
CA TYR A 40 7.59 5.27 -4.35
C TYR A 40 7.50 4.35 -5.57
N ALA A 41 8.46 3.42 -5.74
CA ALA A 41 8.40 2.40 -6.78
C ALA A 41 7.28 1.36 -6.56
N ASP A 42 6.72 1.24 -5.35
CA ASP A 42 5.60 0.35 -5.06
C ASP A 42 4.35 0.70 -5.90
N ILE A 43 4.17 2.00 -6.17
CA ILE A 43 3.03 2.50 -6.95
C ILE A 43 3.04 1.94 -8.38
N PRO A 44 4.07 2.18 -9.21
CA PRO A 44 4.11 1.63 -10.56
C PRO A 44 4.15 0.09 -10.58
N LEU A 45 4.68 -0.57 -9.54
CA LEU A 45 4.66 -2.03 -9.44
C LEU A 45 3.24 -2.57 -9.26
N LEU A 46 2.46 -2.01 -8.33
CA LEU A 46 1.04 -2.39 -8.18
C LEU A 46 0.21 -2.02 -9.43
N MET A 47 0.54 -0.92 -10.10
CA MET A 47 -0.09 -0.56 -11.36
C MET A 47 0.20 -1.53 -12.50
N LEU A 48 1.38 -2.14 -12.52
CA LEU A 48 1.71 -3.20 -13.49
C LEU A 48 0.84 -4.44 -13.31
N LEU A 49 0.48 -4.76 -12.06
CA LEU A 49 -0.23 -5.98 -11.72
C LEU A 49 -1.74 -5.82 -11.82
N GLU A 50 -2.28 -4.72 -11.32
CA GLU A 50 -3.68 -4.60 -10.95
C GLU A 50 -4.38 -3.36 -11.51
N LEU A 51 -3.62 -2.38 -12.02
CA LEU A 51 -4.15 -1.08 -12.46
C LEU A 51 -5.12 -0.45 -11.42
N PRO A 52 -4.76 -0.41 -10.13
CA PRO A 52 -5.67 0.07 -9.10
C PRO A 52 -5.76 1.59 -9.09
N SER A 53 -6.83 2.14 -8.55
CA SER A 53 -6.81 3.49 -8.00
C SER A 53 -6.04 3.49 -6.67
N ILE A 54 -5.45 4.63 -6.29
CA ILE A 54 -4.57 4.74 -5.11
C ILE A 54 -5.06 5.85 -4.22
N VAL A 55 -4.87 5.69 -2.91
CA VAL A 55 -5.06 6.78 -1.95
C VAL A 55 -3.81 7.66 -1.95
N ALA A 56 -3.94 8.90 -2.40
CA ALA A 56 -2.87 9.87 -2.50
C ALA A 56 -3.11 11.06 -1.57
N LYS A 57 -2.03 11.78 -1.19
CA LYS A 57 -2.17 13.05 -0.48
C LYS A 57 -2.76 14.11 -1.42
N SER A 58 -3.57 15.03 -0.86
CA SER A 58 -4.14 16.15 -1.60
C SER A 58 -3.10 16.99 -2.34
N ASP A 59 -1.93 17.22 -1.72
CA ASP A 59 -0.82 17.97 -2.32
C ASP A 59 -0.31 17.34 -3.62
N THR A 60 -0.43 16.02 -3.75
CA THR A 60 -0.04 15.28 -4.97
C THR A 60 -0.84 15.72 -6.19
N ALA A 61 -2.08 16.18 -5.99
CA ALA A 61 -2.94 16.66 -7.06
C ALA A 61 -2.42 17.94 -7.75
N ALA A 62 -1.59 18.72 -7.04
CA ALA A 62 -1.00 19.97 -7.54
C ALA A 62 0.32 19.74 -8.30
N ILE A 63 0.93 18.56 -8.21
CA ILE A 63 2.20 18.27 -8.89
C ILE A 63 1.92 18.06 -10.39
N PRO A 64 2.56 18.84 -11.29
CA PRO A 64 2.40 18.67 -12.74
C PRO A 64 2.66 17.22 -13.17
N PHE A 65 1.95 16.75 -14.18
CA PHE A 65 1.95 15.38 -14.68
C PHE A 65 1.47 14.33 -13.67
N ILE A 66 2.02 14.29 -12.44
CA ILE A 66 1.61 13.32 -11.40
C ILE A 66 0.14 13.52 -11.03
N GLY A 67 -0.27 14.76 -10.77
CA GLY A 67 -1.67 15.08 -10.46
C GLY A 67 -2.62 14.79 -11.63
N PHE A 68 -2.18 15.00 -12.89
CA PHE A 68 -2.95 14.62 -14.07
C PHE A 68 -3.17 13.11 -14.13
N TYR A 69 -2.10 12.33 -14.04
CA TYR A 69 -2.20 10.87 -14.05
C TYR A 69 -3.00 10.33 -12.86
N ALA A 70 -2.79 10.88 -11.66
CA ALA A 70 -3.53 10.46 -10.47
C ALA A 70 -5.05 10.67 -10.62
N ARG A 71 -5.48 11.76 -11.27
CA ARG A 71 -6.90 11.97 -11.61
C ARG A 71 -7.39 11.00 -12.68
N ALA A 72 -6.61 10.76 -13.73
CA ALA A 72 -6.95 9.82 -14.79
C ALA A 72 -7.15 8.40 -14.25
N TRP A 73 -6.38 7.99 -13.23
CA TRP A 73 -6.53 6.73 -12.53
C TRP A 73 -7.51 6.74 -11.37
N GLN A 74 -8.34 7.79 -11.28
CA GLN A 74 -9.38 7.91 -10.25
C GLN A 74 -8.83 7.80 -8.82
N CYS A 75 -7.61 8.27 -8.58
CA CYS A 75 -7.04 8.27 -7.24
C CYS A 75 -7.90 9.04 -6.24
N VAL A 76 -7.97 8.54 -5.01
CA VAL A 76 -8.66 9.19 -3.90
C VAL A 76 -7.68 10.13 -3.22
N PHE A 77 -7.94 11.44 -3.32
CA PHE A 77 -7.10 12.44 -2.67
C PHE A 77 -7.59 12.70 -1.24
N VAL A 78 -6.69 12.52 -0.28
CA VAL A 78 -6.99 12.68 1.14
C VAL A 78 -6.18 13.82 1.75
N ASP A 79 -6.85 14.67 2.52
CA ASP A 79 -6.22 15.70 3.31
C ASP A 79 -5.88 15.15 4.71
N ARG A 80 -4.60 15.15 5.04
CA ARG A 80 -4.11 14.71 6.36
C ARG A 80 -4.15 15.82 7.42
N SER A 81 -4.58 17.03 7.05
CA SER A 81 -4.72 18.15 8.00
C SER A 81 -5.90 17.98 8.98
N GLY A 82 -6.74 16.95 8.76
CA GLY A 82 -7.92 16.67 9.59
C GLY A 82 -9.13 17.56 9.31
N LYS A 83 -9.08 18.41 8.28
CA LYS A 83 -10.20 19.28 7.89
C LYS A 83 -11.34 18.53 7.19
N VAL A 84 -11.02 17.39 6.58
CA VAL A 84 -12.02 16.54 5.90
C VAL A 84 -11.89 15.12 6.44
N PRO A 85 -13.00 14.41 6.71
CA PRO A 85 -12.97 13.03 7.16
C PRO A 85 -12.44 12.09 6.06
N SER A 86 -11.12 11.99 5.94
CA SER A 86 -10.45 11.18 4.91
C SER A 86 -10.85 9.70 4.97
N VAL A 87 -11.18 9.23 6.17
CA VAL A 87 -11.57 7.83 6.42
C VAL A 87 -12.93 7.52 5.78
N ASP A 88 -13.91 8.44 5.90
CA ASP A 88 -15.23 8.24 5.31
C ASP A 88 -15.17 8.26 3.78
N LEU A 89 -14.34 9.10 3.19
CA LEU A 89 -14.11 9.14 1.75
C LEU A 89 -13.53 7.81 1.24
N ILE A 90 -12.53 7.27 1.93
CA ILE A 90 -11.92 5.98 1.61
C ILE A 90 -12.96 4.86 1.76
N ARG A 91 -13.71 4.84 2.86
CA ARG A 91 -14.76 3.85 3.12
C ARG A 91 -15.84 3.88 2.05
N GLN A 92 -16.33 5.07 1.69
CA GLN A 92 -17.35 5.21 0.65
C GLN A 92 -16.84 4.68 -0.69
N ARG A 93 -15.61 5.02 -1.09
CA ARG A 93 -15.00 4.51 -2.33
C ARG A 93 -14.94 2.97 -2.34
N GLN A 94 -14.58 2.34 -1.24
CA GLN A 94 -14.54 0.88 -1.12
C GLN A 94 -15.92 0.26 -1.35
N ILE A 95 -16.97 0.85 -0.75
CA ILE A 95 -18.36 0.42 -0.91
C ILE A 95 -18.83 0.58 -2.37
N ASP A 96 -18.49 1.72 -2.98
CA ASP A 96 -18.89 2.01 -4.36
C ASP A 96 -18.23 1.05 -5.36
N ILE A 97 -16.95 0.72 -5.17
CA ILE A 97 -16.26 -0.29 -5.97
C ILE A 97 -16.93 -1.65 -5.82
N ASN A 98 -17.29 -2.05 -4.60
CA ASN A 98 -17.94 -3.34 -4.35
C ASN A 98 -19.34 -3.42 -4.98
N LYS A 99 -20.10 -2.33 -4.92
CA LYS A 99 -21.44 -2.25 -5.57
C LYS A 99 -21.36 -2.29 -7.09
N ASN A 100 -20.30 -1.75 -7.66
CA ASN A 100 -20.11 -1.60 -9.11
C ASN A 100 -19.01 -2.54 -9.65
N LYS A 101 -18.80 -3.70 -9.02
CA LYS A 101 -17.75 -4.66 -9.40
C LYS A 101 -17.80 -5.05 -10.88
N ASP A 102 -19.00 -5.16 -11.44
CA ASP A 102 -19.24 -5.56 -12.83
C ASP A 102 -19.10 -4.38 -13.82
N ALA A 103 -19.01 -3.15 -13.33
CA ALA A 103 -18.84 -1.93 -14.14
C ALA A 103 -17.36 -1.61 -14.44
N GLY A 104 -16.42 -2.50 -14.05
CA GLY A 104 -14.99 -2.33 -14.34
C GLY A 104 -14.29 -1.22 -13.56
N TRP A 105 -14.82 -0.84 -12.40
CA TRP A 105 -14.16 0.12 -11.53
C TRP A 105 -12.82 -0.42 -11.02
N PRO A 106 -11.74 0.39 -11.05
CA PRO A 106 -10.46 -0.04 -10.54
C PRO A 106 -10.55 -0.30 -9.04
N ARG A 107 -9.95 -1.40 -8.58
CA ARG A 107 -9.80 -1.68 -7.15
C ARG A 107 -9.02 -0.58 -6.45
N LEU A 108 -9.22 -0.37 -5.16
CA LEU A 108 -8.54 0.65 -4.39
C LEU A 108 -7.30 0.07 -3.69
N ALA A 109 -6.11 0.50 -4.09
CA ALA A 109 -4.88 0.12 -3.40
C ALA A 109 -4.57 1.07 -2.23
N ILE A 110 -4.31 0.48 -1.07
CA ILE A 110 -4.00 1.16 0.18
C ILE A 110 -2.71 0.59 0.76
N PHE A 111 -1.75 1.47 0.98
CA PHE A 111 -0.57 1.14 1.75
C PHE A 111 -0.92 1.22 3.24
N ALA A 112 -1.19 0.06 3.85
CA ALA A 112 -1.78 -0.03 5.18
C ALA A 112 -0.89 0.52 6.30
N GLU A 113 0.42 0.55 6.10
CA GLU A 113 1.38 1.14 7.05
C GLU A 113 1.25 2.67 7.19
N GLY A 114 0.62 3.35 6.21
CA GLY A 114 0.42 4.79 6.20
C GLY A 114 1.69 5.62 6.00
N THR A 115 2.85 4.98 5.90
CA THR A 115 4.15 5.57 5.61
C THR A 115 5.06 4.55 4.95
N THR A 116 6.12 5.00 4.29
CA THR A 116 7.17 4.10 3.79
C THR A 116 8.05 3.59 4.92
N THR A 117 8.52 2.36 4.83
CA THR A 117 9.41 1.70 5.81
C THR A 117 10.65 1.12 5.10
N ASN A 118 11.54 0.48 5.86
CA ASN A 118 12.69 -0.22 5.26
C ASN A 118 12.34 -1.63 4.74
N GLY A 119 11.11 -2.08 4.94
CA GLY A 119 10.65 -3.39 4.51
C GLY A 119 11.24 -4.57 5.27
N ARG A 120 11.91 -4.35 6.41
CA ARG A 120 12.45 -5.44 7.24
C ARG A 120 11.44 -6.03 8.21
N SER A 121 10.38 -5.27 8.50
CA SER A 121 9.26 -5.67 9.36
C SER A 121 7.99 -4.97 8.89
N LEU A 122 6.83 -5.51 9.26
CA LEU A 122 5.56 -4.84 9.09
C LEU A 122 5.25 -4.04 10.35
N ILE A 123 5.10 -2.72 10.22
CA ILE A 123 4.61 -1.85 11.29
C ILE A 123 3.10 -1.95 11.44
N GLN A 124 2.54 -1.35 12.49
CA GLN A 124 1.09 -1.36 12.72
C GLN A 124 0.32 -0.74 11.56
N PHE A 125 -0.75 -1.41 11.13
CA PHE A 125 -1.60 -0.98 10.03
C PHE A 125 -2.62 0.07 10.47
N GLN A 126 -2.87 1.02 9.58
CA GLN A 126 -3.89 2.05 9.77
C GLN A 126 -5.28 1.49 9.44
N ARG A 127 -6.28 1.83 10.25
CA ARG A 127 -7.67 1.34 10.14
C ARG A 127 -8.36 1.68 8.81
N GLY A 128 -7.93 2.75 8.12
CA GLY A 128 -8.62 3.31 6.95
C GLY A 128 -8.89 2.31 5.82
N GLY A 129 -7.99 1.35 5.60
CA GLY A 129 -8.16 0.30 4.60
C GLY A 129 -9.23 -0.74 4.95
N PHE A 130 -9.65 -0.83 6.20
CA PHE A 130 -10.46 -1.90 6.78
C PHE A 130 -11.84 -1.45 7.26
N MET A 131 -12.12 -0.14 7.18
CA MET A 131 -13.35 0.48 7.71
C MET A 131 -14.64 0.02 7.02
N SER A 132 -14.55 -0.50 5.80
CA SER A 132 -15.73 -0.99 5.08
C SER A 132 -16.17 -2.40 5.51
N GLY A 133 -15.30 -3.16 6.20
CA GLY A 133 -15.55 -4.57 6.52
C GLY A 133 -15.64 -5.48 5.29
N LEU A 134 -15.19 -5.01 4.11
CA LEU A 134 -15.17 -5.78 2.87
C LEU A 134 -13.91 -6.62 2.75
N PRO A 135 -13.91 -7.70 1.94
CA PRO A 135 -12.72 -8.50 1.70
C PRO A 135 -11.56 -7.66 1.15
N VAL A 136 -10.33 -8.01 1.51
CA VAL A 136 -9.12 -7.37 1.01
C VAL A 136 -8.22 -8.38 0.31
N GLN A 137 -7.47 -7.91 -0.70
CA GLN A 137 -6.41 -8.65 -1.37
C GLN A 137 -5.07 -8.19 -0.84
N PRO A 138 -4.38 -8.98 0.00
CA PRO A 138 -3.08 -8.58 0.53
C PRO A 138 -1.95 -8.85 -0.46
N TYR A 139 -1.01 -7.91 -0.54
CA TYR A 139 0.26 -8.04 -1.24
C TYR A 139 1.42 -7.70 -0.29
N VAL A 140 2.50 -8.48 -0.37
CA VAL A 140 3.75 -8.15 0.33
C VAL A 140 4.84 -7.88 -0.68
N LEU A 141 5.39 -6.69 -0.63
CA LEU A 141 6.52 -6.25 -1.44
C LEU A 141 7.81 -6.45 -0.66
N SER A 142 8.83 -7.00 -1.32
CA SER A 142 10.16 -7.17 -0.75
C SER A 142 11.21 -6.75 -1.76
N TYR A 143 12.12 -5.88 -1.35
CA TYR A 143 13.16 -5.35 -2.22
C TYR A 143 14.52 -6.00 -1.92
N ARG A 144 15.24 -6.31 -2.98
CA ARG A 144 16.63 -6.74 -2.92
C ARG A 144 17.48 -5.76 -3.73
N SER A 145 18.28 -4.97 -3.06
CA SER A 145 19.24 -4.10 -3.73
C SER A 145 20.48 -4.90 -4.16
N TYR A 146 21.00 -4.59 -5.35
CA TYR A 146 22.26 -5.10 -5.86
C TYR A 146 23.43 -4.13 -5.61
N SER A 147 23.17 -3.03 -4.94
CA SER A 147 24.15 -2.01 -4.60
C SER A 147 24.12 -1.67 -3.11
N TRP A 148 25.03 -0.79 -2.70
CA TRP A 148 25.09 -0.25 -1.34
C TRP A 148 23.87 0.61 -0.94
N PHE A 149 23.12 1.11 -1.94
CA PHE A 149 21.94 1.96 -1.73
C PHE A 149 20.64 1.15 -1.84
N SER A 150 19.77 1.31 -0.85
CA SER A 150 18.45 0.66 -0.85
C SER A 150 17.40 1.55 -1.51
N PRO A 151 16.47 1.00 -2.32
CA PRO A 151 15.34 1.75 -2.85
C PRO A 151 14.29 2.13 -1.79
N ALA A 152 14.47 1.70 -0.54
CA ALA A 152 13.56 2.03 0.56
C ALA A 152 13.60 3.53 0.88
N PHE A 153 12.44 4.18 0.85
CA PHE A 153 12.29 5.61 1.07
C PHE A 153 11.97 5.90 2.54
N GLU A 154 13.00 6.01 3.38
CA GLU A 154 12.83 6.18 4.82
C GLU A 154 12.90 7.63 5.30
N SER A 155 14.08 8.23 5.20
CA SER A 155 14.40 9.51 5.87
C SER A 155 14.98 10.57 4.94
N MET A 156 15.53 10.17 3.80
CA MET A 156 16.14 11.08 2.83
C MET A 156 15.08 11.90 2.10
N ASN A 157 15.43 13.12 1.68
CA ASN A 157 14.57 13.92 0.81
C ASN A 157 14.36 13.26 -0.55
N GLY A 158 13.19 13.46 -1.16
CA GLY A 158 12.76 12.74 -2.36
C GLY A 158 13.70 12.88 -3.55
N LEU A 159 14.15 14.09 -3.89
CA LEU A 159 15.03 14.33 -5.04
C LEU A 159 16.41 13.66 -4.91
N PRO A 160 17.16 13.84 -3.80
CA PRO A 160 18.40 13.10 -3.60
C PRO A 160 18.20 11.59 -3.61
N HIS A 161 17.15 11.08 -2.95
CA HIS A 161 16.84 9.66 -2.94
C HIS A 161 16.60 9.11 -4.35
N LEU A 162 15.81 9.82 -5.16
CA LEU A 162 15.56 9.46 -6.56
C LEU A 162 16.86 9.42 -7.36
N PHE A 163 17.71 10.45 -7.20
CA PHE A 163 19.01 10.50 -7.87
C PHE A 163 19.87 9.28 -7.52
N TYR A 164 20.01 8.95 -6.23
CA TYR A 164 20.77 7.78 -5.81
C TYR A 164 20.15 6.47 -6.30
N THR A 165 18.82 6.33 -6.25
CA THR A 165 18.13 5.15 -6.78
C THR A 165 18.42 4.93 -8.26
N LEU A 166 18.38 6.00 -9.07
CA LEU A 166 18.67 5.95 -10.51
C LEU A 166 20.16 5.74 -10.82
N SER A 167 21.05 6.16 -9.91
CA SER A 167 22.50 6.03 -10.05
C SER A 167 23.06 4.68 -9.61
N THR A 168 22.22 3.82 -9.02
CA THR A 168 22.65 2.50 -8.53
C THR A 168 22.53 1.43 -9.62
N LEU A 169 23.19 0.26 -9.37
CA LEU A 169 23.12 -0.91 -10.25
C LEU A 169 21.72 -1.56 -10.31
N GLY A 170 20.74 -0.95 -9.62
CA GLY A 170 19.36 -1.38 -9.62
C GLY A 170 19.01 -2.34 -8.49
N PHE A 171 17.75 -2.78 -8.52
CA PHE A 171 17.16 -3.65 -7.52
C PHE A 171 16.22 -4.67 -8.15
N ALA A 172 15.93 -5.72 -7.39
CA ALA A 172 14.87 -6.66 -7.70
C ALA A 172 13.73 -6.53 -6.70
N VAL A 173 12.53 -6.90 -7.13
CA VAL A 173 11.34 -6.91 -6.29
C VAL A 173 10.70 -8.30 -6.35
N ASP A 174 10.48 -8.88 -5.19
CA ASP A 174 9.64 -10.05 -5.01
C ASP A 174 8.27 -9.57 -4.48
N ILE A 175 7.20 -9.91 -5.18
CA ILE A 175 5.83 -9.54 -4.86
C ILE A 175 5.10 -10.82 -4.50
N LEU A 176 4.65 -10.93 -3.26
CA LEU A 176 3.85 -12.04 -2.78
C LEU A 176 2.37 -11.66 -2.78
N GLU A 177 1.59 -12.27 -3.65
CA GLU A 177 0.14 -12.19 -3.65
C GLU A 177 -0.41 -13.25 -2.71
N LEU A 178 -1.09 -12.83 -1.64
CA LEU A 178 -1.73 -13.72 -0.69
C LEU A 178 -3.14 -14.08 -1.15
N PRO A 179 -3.76 -15.11 -0.55
CA PRO A 179 -5.19 -15.36 -0.71
C PRO A 179 -6.02 -14.14 -0.29
N VAL A 180 -7.18 -13.94 -0.91
CA VAL A 180 -8.13 -12.91 -0.47
C VAL A 180 -8.49 -13.16 0.98
N TYR A 181 -8.33 -12.14 1.80
CA TYR A 181 -8.71 -12.19 3.21
C TYR A 181 -10.17 -11.74 3.36
N VAL A 182 -11.02 -12.65 3.79
CA VAL A 182 -12.44 -12.38 4.07
C VAL A 182 -12.59 -12.18 5.58
N PRO A 183 -13.04 -10.99 6.04
CA PRO A 183 -13.16 -10.73 7.47
C PRO A 183 -14.28 -11.52 8.13
N SER A 184 -14.07 -11.92 9.38
CA SER A 184 -15.11 -12.45 10.26
C SER A 184 -16.11 -11.37 10.67
N GLU A 185 -17.23 -11.74 11.29
CA GLU A 185 -18.21 -10.77 11.79
C GLU A 185 -17.61 -9.87 12.87
N GLU A 186 -16.73 -10.40 13.72
CA GLU A 186 -16.02 -9.65 14.74
C GLU A 186 -15.09 -8.60 14.13
N GLU A 187 -14.35 -8.99 13.09
CA GLU A 187 -13.45 -8.08 12.35
C GLU A 187 -14.21 -7.00 11.59
N ARG A 188 -15.38 -7.32 11.04
CA ARG A 188 -16.27 -6.32 10.41
C ARG A 188 -16.73 -5.26 11.40
N ALA A 189 -17.01 -5.67 12.63
CA ALA A 189 -17.40 -4.75 13.70
C ALA A 189 -16.21 -3.99 14.29
N ASN A 190 -14.98 -4.52 14.16
CA ASN A 190 -13.76 -3.93 14.72
C ASN A 190 -12.65 -3.77 13.66
N PRO A 191 -12.59 -2.64 12.94
CA PRO A 191 -11.57 -2.41 11.90
C PRO A 191 -10.11 -2.45 12.40
N ALA A 192 -9.87 -2.21 13.69
CA ALA A 192 -8.53 -2.30 14.26
C ALA A 192 -8.10 -3.78 14.42
N LEU A 193 -9.01 -4.64 14.85
CA LEU A 193 -8.79 -6.08 14.91
C LEU A 193 -8.57 -6.64 13.50
N TYR A 194 -9.40 -6.21 12.55
CA TYR A 194 -9.26 -6.61 11.14
C TYR A 194 -7.88 -6.24 10.58
N ALA A 195 -7.45 -4.99 10.76
CA ALA A 195 -6.13 -4.53 10.32
C ALA A 195 -4.99 -5.36 10.92
N GLU A 196 -5.07 -5.65 12.22
CA GLU A 196 -4.04 -6.43 12.92
C GLU A 196 -4.00 -7.89 12.46
N ASN A 197 -5.14 -8.53 12.23
CA ASN A 197 -5.19 -9.91 11.76
C ASN A 197 -4.68 -10.03 10.32
N VAL A 198 -4.99 -9.08 9.43
CA VAL A 198 -4.41 -9.04 8.08
C VAL A 198 -2.90 -8.82 8.15
N ARG A 199 -2.41 -7.94 9.03
CA ARG A 199 -0.98 -7.72 9.25
C ARG A 199 -0.27 -9.00 9.70
N LYS A 200 -0.86 -9.73 10.66
CA LYS A 200 -0.34 -11.03 11.13
C LYS A 200 -0.32 -12.07 10.01
N ALA A 201 -1.39 -12.16 9.23
CA ALA A 201 -1.43 -13.05 8.07
C ALA A 201 -0.32 -12.73 7.06
N MET A 202 -0.17 -11.45 6.69
CA MET A 202 0.90 -10.99 5.79
C MET A 202 2.28 -11.33 6.35
N GLY A 203 2.53 -11.07 7.63
CA GLY A 203 3.81 -11.40 8.29
C GLY A 203 4.11 -12.89 8.27
N THR A 204 3.12 -13.73 8.53
CA THR A 204 3.26 -15.19 8.52
C THR A 204 3.59 -15.71 7.13
N TYR A 205 2.81 -15.31 6.11
CA TYR A 205 3.04 -15.75 4.73
C TYR A 205 4.38 -15.27 4.18
N ALA A 206 4.75 -14.03 4.45
CA ALA A 206 6.01 -13.45 3.99
C ALA A 206 7.21 -13.80 4.86
N LYS A 207 7.01 -14.48 5.99
CA LYS A 207 8.03 -14.73 7.03
C LYS A 207 8.70 -13.43 7.48
N MET A 208 7.92 -12.37 7.59
CA MET A 208 8.36 -11.03 7.95
C MET A 208 7.99 -10.74 9.41
N PRO A 209 8.91 -10.24 10.24
CA PRO A 209 8.63 -9.91 11.62
C PRO A 209 7.64 -8.75 11.71
N LEU A 210 6.88 -8.70 12.81
CA LEU A 210 5.96 -7.63 13.13
C LEU A 210 6.63 -6.68 14.13
N ALA A 211 6.56 -5.37 13.88
CA ALA A 211 7.07 -4.35 14.78
C ALA A 211 5.91 -3.62 15.48
N ASP A 212 6.08 -3.29 16.76
CA ASP A 212 5.08 -2.58 17.56
C ASP A 212 5.09 -1.06 17.36
N THR A 213 5.80 -0.60 16.33
CA THR A 213 5.83 0.79 15.90
C THR A 213 4.73 1.10 14.88
N ASN A 214 4.38 2.37 14.77
CA ASN A 214 3.39 2.87 13.83
C ASN A 214 3.92 4.06 13.01
N CYS A 215 3.13 4.55 12.06
CA CYS A 215 3.56 5.66 11.21
C CYS A 215 3.84 6.97 11.97
N TRP A 216 3.22 7.17 13.12
CA TRP A 216 3.41 8.37 13.94
C TRP A 216 4.76 8.38 14.65
N ASP A 217 5.24 7.19 15.07
CA ASP A 217 6.57 7.04 15.67
C ASP A 217 7.66 7.46 14.69
N LYS A 218 7.52 7.07 13.40
CA LYS A 218 8.44 7.54 12.35
C LYS A 218 8.38 9.05 12.17
N LEU A 219 7.19 9.65 12.14
CA LEU A 219 7.04 11.10 11.98
C LEU A 219 7.64 11.86 13.15
N ALA A 220 7.50 11.36 14.37
CA ALA A 220 8.13 11.91 15.57
C ALA A 220 9.65 11.87 15.48
N LEU A 221 10.24 10.74 15.05
CA LEU A 221 11.69 10.61 14.86
C LEU A 221 12.24 11.56 13.79
N LEU A 222 11.46 11.89 12.77
CA LEU A 222 11.85 12.82 11.71
C LEU A 222 11.65 14.30 12.09
N GLY A 223 11.26 14.61 13.34
CA GLY A 223 11.00 15.97 13.79
C GLY A 223 9.80 16.65 13.11
N ARG A 224 8.96 15.86 12.41
CA ARG A 224 7.73 16.34 11.78
C ARG A 224 6.63 16.31 12.84
N GLY A 225 6.24 17.48 13.34
CA GLY A 225 5.28 17.65 14.43
C GLY A 225 4.06 16.74 14.32
N VAL A 226 3.86 15.92 15.34
CA VAL A 226 2.73 15.00 15.44
C VAL A 226 1.63 15.73 16.18
N HIS A 227 0.65 16.28 15.46
CA HIS A 227 -0.64 16.58 16.07
C HIS A 227 -1.37 15.26 16.33
N ARG A 228 -1.03 14.64 17.46
CA ARG A 228 -1.73 13.47 17.97
C ARG A 228 -3.13 13.91 18.37
N LYS A 229 -4.14 13.68 17.54
CA LYS A 229 -5.50 13.53 18.05
C LYS A 229 -5.54 12.18 18.74
N VAL A 230 -5.45 12.21 20.05
CA VAL A 230 -5.78 11.08 20.92
C VAL A 230 -7.31 10.95 20.82
N GLU A 231 -7.80 9.92 20.15
CA GLU A 231 -9.15 9.36 20.26
C GLU A 231 -9.04 7.87 20.59
#